data_b749cdd6b1f9d67522a579ab5eb8f96b
#
_entry.id   b749cdd6b1f9d67522a579ab5eb8f96b
#
_cell.length_a   1.000
_cell.length_b   1.000
_cell.length_c   1.000
_cell.angle_alpha   90.00
_cell.angle_beta   90.00
_cell.angle_gamma   90.00
#
_symmetry.space_group_name_H-M   'P 1'
#
loop_
_entity.id
_entity.type
_entity.pdbx_description
1 polymer ?
#
loop_
_entity_poly.entity_id
_entity_poly.type
_entity_poly.pdbx_seq_one_letter_code
_entity_poly.pdbx_strand_id
1 'polypeptide(L)'
;MDSLSHVLLSICMNKRILRRAILQTPLKYPARWLLKKIRGTQSAANVPSVHAQSSFVPQTFRAFELPTGMTEDSLREVFLSFRIDDGNKGDLDPYVHDALFRFLHSWSLVKDEKGKCLEMGANPYFISWLLREHTEMDITLANYFGGSEGKLSQTLTWESNGEVHKDLLECDHFNMEESRFPYEDNTFDVVLYCEIIEHLLINPVHTLSEIHRVLKPNGKLVVTTPNVARLGNVLALVDGRSIYDPYSGYGVYGRHNREYSMHELIHLLKFCGFTEENFFTADAHREDHSHHPKFDAILPLIDFRQNDLGQYLFASVRATSSPQPGFPASLYRSYKPHELNNDW
;
A
#
# COMPACT_ATOMS: atom_id res chain seq x y z
N MET A 1 5.74 -49.95 -9.35
CA MET A 1 4.60 -50.38 -8.52
C MET A 1 5.18 -50.81 -7.21
N ASP A 2 4.59 -50.36 -6.11
CA ASP A 2 4.99 -50.63 -4.71
C ASP A 2 6.18 -49.87 -4.12
N SER A 3 5.89 -48.64 -3.65
CA SER A 3 6.63 -48.07 -2.50
C SER A 3 5.96 -46.88 -1.81
N LEU A 4 4.67 -46.58 -2.07
CA LEU A 4 3.95 -45.45 -1.48
C LEU A 4 2.87 -45.87 -0.44
N SER A 5 2.72 -47.15 -0.15
CA SER A 5 1.67 -47.66 0.75
C SER A 5 2.11 -47.84 2.20
N HIS A 6 3.41 -47.66 2.54
CA HIS A 6 3.91 -47.92 3.88
C HIS A 6 4.16 -46.70 4.78
N VAL A 7 3.89 -45.45 4.30
CA VAL A 7 4.13 -44.25 5.12
C VAL A 7 2.86 -43.71 5.81
N LEU A 8 1.67 -44.19 5.43
CA LEU A 8 0.40 -43.66 5.96
C LEU A 8 -0.18 -44.47 7.15
N LEU A 9 0.50 -45.51 7.64
CA LEU A 9 -0.01 -46.37 8.72
C LEU A 9 0.70 -46.22 10.07
N SER A 10 1.56 -45.19 10.24
CA SER A 10 2.33 -44.99 11.49
C SER A 10 1.94 -43.74 12.31
N ILE A 11 0.81 -43.07 12.03
CA ILE A 11 0.35 -41.89 12.79
C ILE A 11 -0.88 -42.19 13.68
N CYS A 12 -1.12 -43.45 14.02
CA CYS A 12 -2.02 -43.82 15.12
C CYS A 12 -1.23 -44.17 16.37
N MET A 13 -0.36 -43.30 16.84
CA MET A 13 0.36 -43.49 18.11
C MET A 13 -0.41 -42.86 19.28
N ASN A 14 -1.03 -43.73 20.00
CA ASN A 14 -1.31 -43.83 21.44
C ASN A 14 -1.26 -42.50 22.25
N LYS A 15 -2.44 -41.99 22.56
CA LYS A 15 -2.69 -40.84 23.47
C LYS A 15 -1.93 -40.89 24.82
N ARG A 16 -1.40 -42.05 25.21
CA ARG A 16 -0.60 -42.24 26.44
C ARG A 16 0.83 -41.75 26.30
N ILE A 17 1.44 -41.81 25.13
CA ILE A 17 2.81 -41.35 24.88
C ILE A 17 2.86 -39.82 24.79
N LEU A 18 1.86 -39.19 24.18
CA LEU A 18 1.76 -37.72 24.12
C LEU A 18 1.61 -37.07 25.51
N ARG A 19 0.90 -37.74 26.44
CA ARG A 19 0.78 -37.28 27.84
C ARG A 19 2.09 -37.35 28.62
N ARG A 20 3.01 -38.26 28.30
CA ARG A 20 4.29 -38.39 28.99
C ARG A 20 5.35 -37.38 28.48
N ALA A 21 5.30 -37.01 27.22
CA ALA A 21 6.22 -36.04 26.63
C ALA A 21 5.95 -34.59 27.09
N ILE A 22 4.68 -34.25 27.34
CA ILE A 22 4.27 -32.92 27.81
C ILE A 22 4.63 -32.68 29.29
N LEU A 23 4.87 -33.74 30.06
CA LEU A 23 5.18 -33.63 31.49
C LEU A 23 6.69 -33.52 31.80
N GLN A 24 7.57 -33.61 30.80
CA GLN A 24 9.03 -33.58 30.97
C GLN A 24 9.74 -32.36 30.42
N THR A 25 9.01 -31.38 29.82
CA THR A 25 9.64 -30.13 29.41
C THR A 25 9.35 -29.03 30.47
N PRO A 26 10.37 -28.33 30.98
CA PRO A 26 10.16 -27.21 31.91
C PRO A 26 9.57 -26.02 31.17
N LEU A 27 8.26 -25.94 31.09
CA LEU A 27 7.55 -24.75 30.61
C LEU A 27 7.67 -23.64 31.67
N LYS A 28 8.29 -22.52 31.29
CA LYS A 28 8.51 -21.33 32.13
C LYS A 28 7.23 -20.57 32.51
N TYR A 29 6.02 -21.07 32.18
CA TYR A 29 4.75 -20.49 32.58
C TYR A 29 3.83 -21.55 33.16
N PRO A 30 3.15 -21.27 34.29
CA PRO A 30 2.37 -22.27 34.99
C PRO A 30 1.08 -22.61 34.25
N ALA A 31 1.02 -23.78 33.63
CA ALA A 31 -0.16 -24.37 32.98
C ALA A 31 -1.40 -24.47 33.91
N ARG A 32 -1.26 -24.18 35.19
CA ARG A 32 -2.36 -24.13 36.18
C ARG A 32 -3.39 -23.01 35.93
N TRP A 33 -3.00 -21.94 35.25
CA TRP A 33 -3.93 -20.82 34.97
C TRP A 33 -4.91 -21.17 33.84
N LEU A 34 -4.49 -21.95 32.84
CA LEU A 34 -5.34 -22.34 31.71
C LEU A 34 -6.43 -23.36 32.13
N LEU A 35 -6.08 -24.27 33.05
CA LEU A 35 -7.03 -25.31 33.50
C LEU A 35 -8.10 -24.79 34.49
N LYS A 36 -7.85 -23.66 35.14
CA LYS A 36 -8.83 -23.02 36.06
C LYS A 36 -9.91 -22.26 35.31
N LYS A 37 -9.62 -21.81 34.07
CA LYS A 37 -10.57 -21.08 33.20
C LYS A 37 -11.54 -22.01 32.44
N ILE A 38 -11.21 -23.31 32.31
CA ILE A 38 -12.03 -24.30 31.59
C ILE A 38 -13.07 -25.00 32.52
N ARG A 39 -12.90 -24.90 33.85
CA ARG A 39 -13.81 -25.54 34.83
C ARG A 39 -14.81 -24.63 35.52
N GLY A 40 -14.83 -23.37 35.20
CA GLY A 40 -15.79 -22.42 35.78
C GLY A 40 -16.59 -21.75 34.68
N THR A 41 -17.81 -22.19 34.54
CA THR A 41 -19.01 -21.60 33.97
C THR A 41 -19.65 -22.43 32.87
N GLN A 42 -20.38 -23.46 33.27
CA GLN A 42 -21.67 -23.73 32.64
C GLN A 42 -22.69 -22.87 33.40
N SER A 43 -22.86 -21.68 32.98
CA SER A 43 -24.09 -20.92 33.08
C SER A 43 -24.30 -20.37 31.68
N ALA A 44 -25.33 -20.85 31.01
CA ALA A 44 -25.85 -20.23 29.81
C ALA A 44 -26.41 -18.86 30.24
N ALA A 45 -25.50 -17.88 30.37
CA ALA A 45 -25.89 -16.49 30.39
C ALA A 45 -26.40 -16.19 28.96
N ASN A 46 -27.66 -15.81 28.86
CA ASN A 46 -28.28 -15.21 27.71
C ASN A 46 -27.27 -14.14 27.14
N VAL A 47 -26.60 -14.46 26.07
CA VAL A 47 -25.97 -13.46 25.23
C VAL A 47 -27.15 -12.64 24.71
N PRO A 48 -27.25 -11.35 25.06
CA PRO A 48 -28.26 -10.50 24.46
C PRO A 48 -28.05 -10.63 22.95
N SER A 49 -29.07 -11.01 22.23
CA SER A 49 -29.11 -10.87 20.79
C SER A 49 -29.12 -9.37 20.51
N VAL A 50 -27.94 -8.77 20.35
CA VAL A 50 -27.80 -7.40 19.87
C VAL A 50 -28.11 -7.45 18.37
N HIS A 51 -29.40 -7.60 18.06
CA HIS A 51 -29.95 -7.22 16.76
C HIS A 51 -30.30 -5.73 16.78
N ALA A 52 -29.36 -4.88 17.18
CA ALA A 52 -29.35 -3.53 16.66
C ALA A 52 -28.78 -3.68 15.25
N GLN A 53 -29.63 -3.56 14.24
CA GLN A 53 -29.15 -3.38 12.87
C GLN A 53 -28.26 -2.13 12.94
N SER A 54 -26.96 -2.29 12.77
CA SER A 54 -26.05 -1.17 12.64
C SER A 54 -26.52 -0.38 11.41
N SER A 55 -26.80 0.90 11.58
CA SER A 55 -27.05 1.81 10.44
C SER A 55 -25.74 2.20 9.74
N PHE A 56 -24.62 1.67 10.20
CA PHE A 56 -23.30 1.93 9.65
C PHE A 56 -23.16 1.24 8.29
N VAL A 57 -22.85 2.04 7.27
CA VAL A 57 -22.44 1.57 5.95
C VAL A 57 -21.05 2.14 5.70
N PRO A 58 -20.03 1.29 5.51
CA PRO A 58 -18.67 1.76 5.23
C PRO A 58 -18.66 2.68 4.00
N GLN A 59 -18.13 3.89 4.16
CA GLN A 59 -17.96 4.86 3.09
C GLN A 59 -16.54 4.75 2.55
N THR A 60 -16.30 3.72 1.74
CA THR A 60 -14.98 3.45 1.16
C THR A 60 -14.76 4.22 -0.15
N PHE A 61 -15.84 4.48 -0.89
CA PHE A 61 -15.80 5.34 -2.06
C PHE A 61 -15.78 6.82 -1.64
N ARG A 62 -14.77 7.55 -2.14
CA ARG A 62 -14.64 9.00 -1.95
C ARG A 62 -14.81 9.71 -3.28
N ALA A 63 -15.52 10.85 -3.26
CA ALA A 63 -15.62 11.69 -4.44
C ALA A 63 -14.23 12.25 -4.81
N PHE A 64 -13.94 12.31 -6.09
CA PHE A 64 -12.72 12.86 -6.66
C PHE A 64 -13.04 14.01 -7.62
N GLU A 65 -12.04 14.85 -7.87
CA GLU A 65 -12.15 15.89 -8.87
C GLU A 65 -11.70 15.36 -10.23
N LEU A 66 -12.26 15.91 -11.29
CA LEU A 66 -11.82 15.64 -12.66
C LEU A 66 -11.06 16.86 -13.20
N PRO A 67 -10.08 16.67 -14.08
CA PRO A 67 -9.46 17.76 -14.80
C PRO A 67 -10.52 18.57 -15.58
N THR A 68 -10.30 19.87 -15.68
CA THR A 68 -11.24 20.79 -16.33
C THR A 68 -11.53 20.36 -17.77
N GLY A 69 -12.80 20.23 -18.10
CA GLY A 69 -13.27 19.82 -19.44
C GLY A 69 -13.25 18.32 -19.70
N MET A 70 -12.86 17.50 -18.72
CA MET A 70 -12.88 16.04 -18.85
C MET A 70 -14.03 15.40 -18.08
N THR A 71 -14.49 14.27 -18.59
CA THR A 71 -15.39 13.33 -17.90
C THR A 71 -14.63 12.07 -17.52
N GLU A 72 -15.19 11.25 -16.63
CA GLU A 72 -14.60 9.93 -16.31
C GLU A 72 -14.43 9.07 -17.57
N ASP A 73 -15.45 9.06 -18.44
CA ASP A 73 -15.41 8.26 -19.67
C ASP A 73 -14.33 8.76 -20.64
N SER A 74 -14.26 10.09 -20.89
CA SER A 74 -13.24 10.64 -21.78
C SER A 74 -11.81 10.40 -21.29
N LEU A 75 -11.60 10.50 -19.97
CA LEU A 75 -10.30 10.21 -19.38
C LEU A 75 -9.94 8.73 -19.47
N ARG A 76 -10.92 7.87 -19.26
CA ARG A 76 -10.78 6.42 -19.42
C ARG A 76 -10.42 6.05 -20.87
N GLU A 77 -11.08 6.64 -21.85
CA GLU A 77 -10.78 6.47 -23.28
C GLU A 77 -9.33 6.87 -23.58
N VAL A 78 -8.88 8.04 -23.11
CA VAL A 78 -7.49 8.47 -23.28
C VAL A 78 -6.52 7.45 -22.69
N PHE A 79 -6.73 7.03 -21.45
CA PHE A 79 -5.81 6.08 -20.78
C PHE A 79 -5.81 4.69 -21.42
N LEU A 80 -6.96 4.20 -21.89
CA LEU A 80 -7.04 2.94 -22.65
C LEU A 80 -6.35 3.01 -24.02
N SER A 81 -6.10 4.22 -24.53
CA SER A 81 -5.35 4.42 -25.77
C SER A 81 -3.82 4.41 -25.59
N PHE A 82 -3.32 4.44 -24.33
CA PHE A 82 -1.87 4.49 -24.05
C PHE A 82 -1.14 3.29 -24.65
N ARG A 83 0.01 3.58 -25.25
CA ARG A 83 0.96 2.57 -25.74
C ARG A 83 2.36 3.04 -25.37
N ILE A 84 3.11 2.16 -24.74
CA ILE A 84 4.52 2.33 -24.41
C ILE A 84 5.30 1.39 -25.29
N ASP A 85 6.40 1.83 -25.90
CA ASP A 85 7.15 1.10 -26.93
C ASP A 85 7.75 -0.24 -26.46
N ASP A 86 7.96 -0.41 -25.14
CA ASP A 86 8.41 -1.65 -24.51
C ASP A 86 7.34 -2.34 -23.64
N GLY A 87 6.11 -1.80 -23.63
CA GLY A 87 5.00 -2.28 -22.80
C GLY A 87 4.08 -3.25 -23.53
N ASN A 88 3.48 -4.16 -22.76
CA ASN A 88 2.43 -5.04 -23.26
C ASN A 88 1.06 -4.37 -23.09
N LYS A 89 0.38 -4.08 -24.22
CA LYS A 89 -0.97 -3.49 -24.19
C LYS A 89 -1.95 -4.26 -23.29
N GLY A 90 -1.86 -5.60 -23.29
CA GLY A 90 -2.78 -6.44 -22.53
C GLY A 90 -2.73 -6.24 -21.00
N ASP A 91 -1.64 -5.65 -20.50
CA ASP A 91 -1.46 -5.41 -19.07
C ASP A 91 -2.01 -4.03 -18.64
N LEU A 92 -2.12 -3.06 -19.57
CA LEU A 92 -2.57 -1.69 -19.26
C LEU A 92 -4.09 -1.56 -19.13
N ASP A 93 -4.86 -2.24 -19.98
CA ASP A 93 -6.31 -2.11 -20.00
C ASP A 93 -6.96 -2.50 -18.65
N PRO A 94 -6.66 -3.67 -18.03
CA PRO A 94 -7.13 -4.00 -16.68
C PRO A 94 -6.67 -2.98 -15.65
N TYR A 95 -5.42 -2.52 -15.73
CA TYR A 95 -4.87 -1.56 -14.79
C TYR A 95 -5.59 -0.20 -14.81
N VAL A 96 -5.99 0.29 -15.99
CA VAL A 96 -6.82 1.51 -16.12
C VAL A 96 -8.17 1.32 -15.45
N HIS A 97 -8.82 0.16 -15.65
CA HIS A 97 -10.12 -0.11 -15.04
C HIS A 97 -10.05 -0.15 -13.52
N ASP A 98 -8.99 -0.74 -12.97
CA ASP A 98 -8.84 -0.97 -11.53
C ASP A 98 -8.24 0.23 -10.78
N ALA A 99 -7.55 1.15 -11.48
CA ALA A 99 -6.76 2.19 -10.81
C ALA A 99 -7.14 3.64 -11.17
N LEU A 100 -8.12 3.88 -12.06
CA LEU A 100 -8.45 5.23 -12.53
C LEU A 100 -8.73 6.22 -11.39
N PHE A 101 -9.52 5.82 -10.41
CA PHE A 101 -9.87 6.72 -9.29
C PHE A 101 -8.66 7.01 -8.42
N ARG A 102 -7.71 6.08 -8.31
CA ARG A 102 -6.45 6.28 -7.60
C ARG A 102 -5.61 7.37 -8.30
N PHE A 103 -5.51 7.35 -9.62
CA PHE A 103 -4.79 8.39 -10.36
C PHE A 103 -5.41 9.76 -10.15
N LEU A 104 -6.75 9.85 -10.16
CA LEU A 104 -7.48 11.09 -9.93
C LEU A 104 -7.31 11.61 -8.51
N HIS A 105 -7.37 10.73 -7.50
CA HIS A 105 -7.07 11.13 -6.12
C HIS A 105 -5.63 11.63 -5.96
N SER A 106 -4.65 10.93 -6.55
CA SER A 106 -3.24 11.35 -6.49
C SER A 106 -3.02 12.70 -7.16
N TRP A 107 -3.60 12.91 -8.35
CA TRP A 107 -3.55 14.18 -9.07
C TRP A 107 -4.22 15.31 -8.28
N SER A 108 -5.40 15.05 -7.69
CA SER A 108 -6.13 16.08 -6.93
C SER A 108 -5.37 16.61 -5.71
N LEU A 109 -4.45 15.82 -5.14
CA LEU A 109 -3.60 16.24 -4.03
C LEU A 109 -2.52 17.24 -4.43
N VAL A 110 -2.22 17.36 -5.73
CA VAL A 110 -1.12 18.20 -6.23
C VAL A 110 -1.52 19.15 -7.37
N LYS A 111 -2.74 19.11 -7.85
CA LYS A 111 -3.21 19.88 -9.01
C LYS A 111 -3.00 21.39 -8.92
N ASP A 112 -2.97 21.94 -7.71
CA ASP A 112 -2.80 23.37 -7.43
C ASP A 112 -1.33 23.73 -7.05
N GLU A 113 -0.44 22.73 -6.94
CA GLU A 113 0.97 22.94 -6.65
C GLU A 113 1.72 23.43 -7.90
N LYS A 114 2.86 24.08 -7.70
CA LYS A 114 3.69 24.63 -8.75
C LYS A 114 5.17 24.33 -8.49
N GLY A 115 6.01 24.57 -9.50
CA GLY A 115 7.45 24.39 -9.40
C GLY A 115 7.90 23.02 -9.89
N LYS A 116 8.98 22.50 -9.32
CA LYS A 116 9.57 21.23 -9.74
C LYS A 116 8.94 20.04 -9.03
N CYS A 117 8.50 19.06 -9.80
CA CYS A 117 7.92 17.82 -9.32
C CYS A 117 8.81 16.64 -9.70
N LEU A 118 9.08 15.74 -8.74
CA LEU A 118 9.66 14.43 -9.00
C LEU A 118 8.55 13.39 -8.91
N GLU A 119 8.29 12.68 -10.00
CA GLU A 119 7.42 11.51 -10.01
C GLU A 119 8.27 10.23 -9.99
N MET A 120 8.21 9.51 -8.89
CA MET A 120 8.89 8.24 -8.70
C MET A 120 7.97 7.09 -9.10
N GLY A 121 8.49 6.07 -9.82
CA GLY A 121 7.68 4.98 -10.37
C GLY A 121 6.71 5.45 -11.45
N ALA A 122 7.13 6.38 -12.30
CA ALA A 122 6.27 7.07 -13.25
C ALA A 122 5.62 6.15 -14.31
N ASN A 123 6.27 5.04 -14.70
CA ASN A 123 5.68 4.07 -15.64
C ASN A 123 4.44 3.39 -14.98
N PRO A 124 3.28 3.31 -15.64
CA PRO A 124 3.02 3.53 -17.08
C PRO A 124 2.52 4.94 -17.47
N TYR A 125 2.92 6.00 -16.75
CA TYR A 125 2.78 7.41 -17.11
C TYR A 125 1.36 8.02 -17.04
N PHE A 126 0.41 7.40 -16.39
CA PHE A 126 -0.95 7.94 -16.24
C PHE A 126 -0.98 9.21 -15.39
N ILE A 127 -0.26 9.21 -14.26
CA ILE A 127 -0.13 10.40 -13.42
C ILE A 127 0.74 11.44 -14.12
N SER A 128 1.85 11.04 -14.76
CA SER A 128 2.70 11.92 -15.55
C SER A 128 1.91 12.70 -16.59
N TRP A 129 1.01 12.02 -17.30
CA TRP A 129 0.14 12.66 -18.29
C TRP A 129 -0.82 13.66 -17.64
N LEU A 130 -1.51 13.28 -16.54
CA LEU A 130 -2.38 14.20 -15.80
C LEU A 130 -1.64 15.45 -15.33
N LEU A 131 -0.43 15.30 -14.84
CA LEU A 131 0.37 16.42 -14.38
C LEU A 131 0.78 17.33 -15.53
N ARG A 132 1.25 16.79 -16.66
CA ARG A 132 1.70 17.54 -17.82
C ARG A 132 0.58 18.30 -18.53
N GLU A 133 -0.59 17.66 -18.66
CA GLU A 133 -1.73 18.26 -19.37
C GLU A 133 -2.55 19.23 -18.49
N HIS A 134 -2.52 19.04 -17.16
CA HIS A 134 -3.47 19.71 -16.26
C HIS A 134 -2.82 20.42 -15.07
N THR A 135 -1.51 20.65 -15.09
CA THR A 135 -0.79 21.45 -14.08
C THR A 135 0.30 22.32 -14.72
N GLU A 136 0.85 23.23 -13.94
CA GLU A 136 1.99 24.09 -14.36
C GLU A 136 3.34 23.59 -13.79
N MET A 137 3.44 22.31 -13.38
CA MET A 137 4.64 21.75 -12.78
C MET A 137 5.69 21.37 -13.82
N ASP A 138 6.96 21.56 -13.50
CA ASP A 138 8.12 21.04 -14.23
C ASP A 138 8.44 19.64 -13.69
N ILE A 139 8.19 18.60 -14.51
CA ILE A 139 8.14 17.20 -14.04
C ILE A 139 9.42 16.47 -14.44
N THR A 140 10.11 15.96 -13.44
CA THR A 140 11.18 14.97 -13.55
C THR A 140 10.62 13.58 -13.28
N LEU A 141 10.91 12.63 -14.16
CA LEU A 141 10.44 11.24 -14.06
C LEU A 141 11.57 10.34 -13.55
N ALA A 142 11.25 9.42 -12.64
CA ALA A 142 12.18 8.40 -12.16
C ALA A 142 11.52 7.03 -12.16
N ASN A 143 12.26 6.00 -12.58
CA ASN A 143 11.83 4.61 -12.59
C ASN A 143 12.97 3.67 -12.15
N TYR A 144 12.63 2.44 -11.78
CA TYR A 144 13.59 1.37 -11.60
C TYR A 144 13.02 0.02 -12.06
N PHE A 145 13.65 -0.57 -13.07
CA PHE A 145 13.27 -1.87 -13.63
C PHE A 145 14.33 -2.95 -13.38
N GLY A 146 15.28 -2.67 -12.47
CA GLY A 146 16.46 -3.50 -12.26
C GLY A 146 17.58 -3.18 -13.25
N GLY A 147 18.76 -3.77 -13.03
CA GLY A 147 19.94 -3.57 -13.87
C GLY A 147 20.75 -2.32 -13.54
N SER A 148 21.45 -1.77 -14.54
CA SER A 148 22.36 -0.62 -14.34
C SER A 148 21.61 0.71 -14.27
N GLU A 149 22.05 1.57 -13.37
CA GLU A 149 21.51 2.91 -13.22
C GLU A 149 21.93 3.86 -14.36
N GLY A 150 21.16 4.93 -14.58
CA GLY A 150 21.45 5.95 -15.59
C GLY A 150 20.21 6.67 -16.09
N LYS A 151 20.13 6.88 -17.40
CA LYS A 151 18.96 7.44 -18.08
C LYS A 151 18.26 6.37 -18.90
N LEU A 152 16.94 6.43 -18.92
CA LEU A 152 16.08 5.57 -19.73
C LEU A 152 15.14 6.45 -20.54
N SER A 153 14.91 6.09 -21.79
CA SER A 153 13.92 6.76 -22.64
C SER A 153 12.87 5.78 -23.09
N GLN A 154 11.62 6.15 -22.93
CA GLN A 154 10.46 5.37 -23.40
C GLN A 154 9.54 6.27 -24.22
N THR A 155 8.90 5.71 -25.24
CA THR A 155 7.93 6.46 -26.05
C THR A 155 6.52 6.15 -25.57
N LEU A 156 5.79 7.19 -25.16
CA LEU A 156 4.36 7.14 -24.90
C LEU A 156 3.60 7.62 -26.13
N THR A 157 2.61 6.85 -26.56
CA THR A 157 1.64 7.24 -27.59
C THR A 157 0.23 7.16 -27.02
N TRP A 158 -0.61 8.15 -27.29
CA TRP A 158 -2.02 8.17 -26.88
C TRP A 158 -2.91 8.86 -27.91
N GLU A 159 -4.21 8.64 -27.79
CA GLU A 159 -5.23 9.29 -28.62
C GLU A 159 -6.06 10.26 -27.76
N SER A 160 -6.24 11.47 -28.25
CA SER A 160 -7.09 12.47 -27.63
C SER A 160 -7.74 13.35 -28.74
N ASN A 161 -9.04 13.63 -28.63
CA ASN A 161 -9.81 14.42 -29.60
C ASN A 161 -9.70 13.93 -31.05
N GLY A 162 -9.53 12.64 -31.26
CA GLY A 162 -9.38 12.01 -32.59
C GLY A 162 -8.00 12.18 -33.22
N GLU A 163 -7.02 12.68 -32.46
CA GLU A 163 -5.63 12.84 -32.88
C GLU A 163 -4.74 11.89 -32.12
N VAL A 164 -3.72 11.34 -32.79
CA VAL A 164 -2.68 10.51 -32.19
C VAL A 164 -1.51 11.40 -31.77
N HIS A 165 -1.18 11.34 -30.49
CA HIS A 165 -0.05 12.05 -29.91
C HIS A 165 1.08 11.07 -29.60
N LYS A 166 2.32 11.60 -29.59
CA LYS A 166 3.52 10.84 -29.27
C LYS A 166 4.51 11.72 -28.52
N ASP A 167 5.04 11.21 -27.41
CA ASP A 167 6.03 11.89 -26.62
C ASP A 167 7.19 10.95 -26.25
N LEU A 168 8.42 11.46 -26.27
CA LEU A 168 9.60 10.77 -25.78
C LEU A 168 9.81 11.17 -24.31
N LEU A 169 9.64 10.23 -23.41
CA LEU A 169 9.78 10.42 -21.98
C LEU A 169 11.18 9.98 -21.55
N GLU A 170 11.93 10.89 -20.97
CA GLU A 170 13.22 10.60 -20.35
C GLU A 170 13.04 10.45 -18.84
N CYS A 171 13.54 9.33 -18.28
CA CYS A 171 13.47 9.01 -16.88
C CYS A 171 14.87 8.82 -16.29
N ASP A 172 15.08 9.28 -15.06
CA ASP A 172 16.19 8.84 -14.26
C ASP A 172 15.92 7.39 -13.80
N HIS A 173 16.89 6.50 -14.03
CA HIS A 173 16.80 5.10 -13.73
C HIS A 173 17.78 4.73 -12.62
N PHE A 174 17.30 4.52 -11.40
CA PHE A 174 18.12 4.21 -10.24
C PHE A 174 17.32 3.40 -9.18
N ASN A 175 18.03 2.62 -8.37
CA ASN A 175 17.42 1.88 -7.27
C ASN A 175 17.04 2.82 -6.11
N MET A 176 15.76 3.15 -6.02
CA MET A 176 15.23 4.08 -5.02
C MET A 176 15.37 3.58 -3.58
N GLU A 177 15.56 2.28 -3.37
CA GLU A 177 15.68 1.67 -2.05
C GLU A 177 17.12 1.70 -1.50
N GLU A 178 18.13 1.68 -2.38
CA GLU A 178 19.53 1.52 -1.97
C GLU A 178 20.43 2.68 -2.36
N SER A 179 20.11 3.40 -3.46
CA SER A 179 20.97 4.42 -4.02
C SER A 179 20.70 5.79 -3.42
N ARG A 180 21.74 6.61 -3.33
CA ARG A 180 21.53 8.05 -3.17
C ARG A 180 20.86 8.58 -4.42
N PHE A 181 19.77 9.34 -4.26
CA PHE A 181 19.07 9.92 -5.41
C PHE A 181 19.97 10.89 -6.17
N PRO A 182 19.97 10.85 -7.51
CA PRO A 182 20.88 11.65 -8.35
C PRO A 182 20.45 13.13 -8.44
N TYR A 183 19.95 13.68 -7.35
CA TYR A 183 19.48 15.06 -7.23
C TYR A 183 20.13 15.77 -6.06
N GLU A 184 20.32 17.08 -6.21
CA GLU A 184 20.80 17.93 -5.15
C GLU A 184 19.75 18.10 -4.03
N ASP A 185 20.21 18.49 -2.86
CA ASP A 185 19.35 18.81 -1.73
C ASP A 185 18.40 19.98 -2.08
N ASN A 186 17.18 19.94 -1.58
CA ASN A 186 16.18 21.01 -1.75
C ASN A 186 15.88 21.37 -3.23
N THR A 187 15.79 20.38 -4.09
CA THR A 187 15.55 20.56 -5.52
C THR A 187 14.07 20.69 -5.86
N PHE A 188 13.21 19.85 -5.25
CA PHE A 188 11.81 19.69 -5.65
C PHE A 188 10.84 20.39 -4.70
N ASP A 189 9.79 20.95 -5.28
CA ASP A 189 8.65 21.51 -4.54
C ASP A 189 7.67 20.39 -4.16
N VAL A 190 7.54 19.38 -5.04
CA VAL A 190 6.65 18.23 -4.88
C VAL A 190 7.38 16.93 -5.21
N VAL A 191 7.12 15.88 -4.45
CA VAL A 191 7.49 14.50 -4.81
C VAL A 191 6.24 13.62 -4.77
N LEU A 192 6.01 12.86 -5.83
CA LEU A 192 5.02 11.79 -5.90
C LEU A 192 5.71 10.44 -5.71
N TYR A 193 5.26 9.71 -4.69
CA TYR A 193 5.75 8.39 -4.31
C TYR A 193 4.56 7.44 -4.20
N CYS A 194 3.99 7.12 -5.38
CA CYS A 194 2.71 6.42 -5.50
C CYS A 194 2.93 4.96 -5.86
N GLU A 195 2.40 4.03 -5.07
CA GLU A 195 2.46 2.57 -5.30
C GLU A 195 3.90 2.06 -5.44
N ILE A 196 4.75 2.42 -4.51
CA ILE A 196 6.15 2.01 -4.50
C ILE A 196 6.54 1.42 -3.15
N ILE A 197 6.10 2.05 -2.05
CA ILE A 197 6.55 1.70 -0.70
C ILE A 197 6.25 0.25 -0.33
N GLU A 198 5.16 -0.32 -0.84
CA GLU A 198 4.77 -1.71 -0.65
C GLU A 198 5.69 -2.71 -1.36
N HIS A 199 6.39 -2.26 -2.40
CA HIS A 199 7.30 -3.09 -3.19
C HIS A 199 8.71 -3.16 -2.60
N LEU A 200 9.07 -2.28 -1.66
CA LEU A 200 10.39 -2.26 -1.04
C LEU A 200 10.68 -3.56 -0.28
N LEU A 201 11.93 -4.00 -0.36
CA LEU A 201 12.40 -5.25 0.24
C LEU A 201 13.14 -5.06 1.55
N ILE A 202 13.88 -3.95 1.66
CA ILE A 202 14.86 -3.73 2.73
C ILE A 202 14.26 -2.79 3.76
N ASN A 203 14.01 -1.55 3.34
CA ASN A 203 13.60 -0.55 4.34
C ASN A 203 13.14 0.78 3.70
N PRO A 204 11.95 1.26 4.05
CA PRO A 204 11.44 2.53 3.52
C PRO A 204 12.10 3.77 4.13
N VAL A 205 12.83 3.66 5.25
CA VAL A 205 13.43 4.82 5.93
C VAL A 205 14.49 5.49 5.06
N HIS A 206 15.33 4.70 4.35
CA HIS A 206 16.31 5.25 3.41
C HIS A 206 15.63 6.06 2.30
N THR A 207 14.66 5.47 1.62
CA THR A 207 13.92 6.10 0.52
C THR A 207 13.23 7.38 0.97
N LEU A 208 12.52 7.35 2.11
CA LEU A 208 11.84 8.53 2.66
C LEU A 208 12.83 9.60 3.14
N SER A 209 14.01 9.22 3.64
CA SER A 209 15.06 10.18 4.01
C SER A 209 15.65 10.87 2.77
N GLU A 210 15.86 10.13 1.68
CA GLU A 210 16.30 10.71 0.41
C GLU A 210 15.22 11.60 -0.21
N ILE A 211 13.95 11.20 -0.16
CA ILE A 211 12.82 12.06 -0.57
C ILE A 211 12.83 13.35 0.26
N HIS A 212 12.99 13.24 1.58
CA HIS A 212 13.06 14.42 2.45
C HIS A 212 14.24 15.34 2.09
N ARG A 213 15.41 14.78 1.78
CA ARG A 213 16.61 15.52 1.40
C ARG A 213 16.41 16.30 0.10
N VAL A 214 15.80 15.70 -0.92
CA VAL A 214 15.62 16.34 -2.23
C VAL A 214 14.43 17.30 -2.27
N LEU A 215 13.49 17.19 -1.33
CA LEU A 215 12.42 18.18 -1.16
C LEU A 215 12.96 19.48 -0.58
N LYS A 216 12.44 20.60 -1.05
CA LYS A 216 12.64 21.92 -0.43
C LYS A 216 12.01 21.94 0.97
N PRO A 217 12.48 22.83 1.86
CA PRO A 217 11.79 23.05 3.13
C PRO A 217 10.30 23.36 2.91
N ASN A 218 9.44 22.65 3.62
CA ASN A 218 7.98 22.67 3.44
C ASN A 218 7.48 22.15 2.08
N GLY A 219 8.34 21.47 1.30
CA GLY A 219 7.95 20.78 0.08
C GLY A 219 6.95 19.65 0.36
N LYS A 220 6.14 19.33 -0.62
CA LYS A 220 5.04 18.35 -0.49
C LYS A 220 5.49 16.96 -0.93
N LEU A 221 5.19 15.96 -0.12
CA LEU A 221 5.25 14.55 -0.50
C LEU A 221 3.82 13.98 -0.58
N VAL A 222 3.51 13.32 -1.68
CA VAL A 222 2.30 12.50 -1.80
C VAL A 222 2.70 11.04 -1.85
N VAL A 223 2.11 10.24 -0.96
CA VAL A 223 2.30 8.78 -0.90
C VAL A 223 0.96 8.12 -1.11
N THR A 224 0.91 7.14 -2.01
CA THR A 224 -0.22 6.19 -2.09
C THR A 224 0.29 4.77 -1.98
N THR A 225 -0.50 3.90 -1.36
CA THR A 225 -0.17 2.48 -1.19
C THR A 225 -1.42 1.68 -0.84
N PRO A 226 -1.51 0.38 -1.17
CA PRO A 226 -2.62 -0.45 -0.72
C PRO A 226 -2.77 -0.46 0.80
N ASN A 227 -4.02 -0.41 1.24
CA ASN A 227 -4.37 -0.46 2.65
C ASN A 227 -4.50 -1.91 3.12
N VAL A 228 -3.57 -2.40 3.93
CA VAL A 228 -3.66 -3.77 4.50
C VAL A 228 -4.95 -3.98 5.31
N ALA A 229 -5.50 -2.90 5.87
CA ALA A 229 -6.67 -2.91 6.74
C ALA A 229 -7.99 -2.64 6.00
N ARG A 230 -7.99 -2.64 4.66
CA ARG A 230 -9.18 -2.44 3.80
C ARG A 230 -10.30 -3.45 4.08
N LEU A 231 -11.53 -3.07 3.78
CA LEU A 231 -12.72 -3.88 4.07
C LEU A 231 -12.62 -5.29 3.46
N GLY A 232 -12.16 -5.42 2.22
CA GLY A 232 -11.96 -6.71 1.56
C GLY A 232 -11.00 -7.64 2.34
N ASN A 233 -9.91 -7.11 2.88
CA ASN A 233 -8.98 -7.86 3.72
C ASN A 233 -9.60 -8.29 5.05
N VAL A 234 -10.39 -7.42 5.69
CA VAL A 234 -11.12 -7.76 6.91
C VAL A 234 -12.05 -8.96 6.66
N LEU A 235 -12.81 -8.94 5.57
CA LEU A 235 -13.68 -10.04 5.17
C LEU A 235 -12.90 -11.31 4.82
N ALA A 236 -11.80 -11.18 4.11
CA ALA A 236 -10.92 -12.31 3.78
C ALA A 236 -10.39 -13.01 5.05
N LEU A 237 -9.96 -12.24 6.05
CA LEU A 237 -9.48 -12.79 7.33
C LEU A 237 -10.61 -13.45 8.13
N VAL A 238 -11.82 -12.91 8.10
CA VAL A 238 -13.01 -13.53 8.72
C VAL A 238 -13.33 -14.89 8.09
N ASP A 239 -13.02 -15.06 6.80
CA ASP A 239 -13.14 -16.34 6.09
C ASP A 239 -11.95 -17.27 6.26
N GLY A 240 -10.88 -16.83 6.92
CA GLY A 240 -9.64 -17.59 7.05
C GLY A 240 -8.80 -17.61 5.76
N ARG A 241 -9.03 -16.66 4.84
CA ARG A 241 -8.25 -16.51 3.62
C ARG A 241 -7.01 -15.64 3.84
N SER A 242 -5.96 -15.88 3.05
CA SER A 242 -4.75 -15.05 3.02
C SER A 242 -5.06 -13.68 2.45
N ILE A 243 -4.37 -12.68 3.00
CA ILE A 243 -4.39 -11.29 2.50
C ILE A 243 -3.05 -10.89 1.87
N TYR A 244 -2.07 -11.79 1.90
CA TYR A 244 -0.77 -11.52 1.28
C TYR A 244 -0.87 -11.58 -0.24
N ASP A 245 -0.15 -10.67 -0.89
CA ASP A 245 -0.04 -10.64 -2.34
C ASP A 245 0.61 -11.93 -2.87
N PRO A 246 0.14 -12.49 -4.00
CA PRO A 246 0.74 -13.65 -4.63
C PRO A 246 2.19 -13.41 -5.09
N TYR A 247 2.96 -14.49 -5.24
CA TYR A 247 4.27 -14.39 -5.86
C TYR A 247 4.16 -13.91 -7.30
N SER A 248 5.00 -12.93 -7.67
CA SER A 248 5.00 -12.32 -9.00
C SER A 248 6.04 -12.92 -9.92
N GLY A 249 5.68 -13.10 -11.21
CA GLY A 249 6.63 -13.43 -12.29
C GLY A 249 7.55 -12.28 -12.68
N TYR A 250 7.25 -11.05 -12.26
CA TYR A 250 8.08 -9.85 -12.48
C TYR A 250 9.19 -9.67 -11.43
N GLY A 251 9.49 -10.71 -10.66
CA GLY A 251 10.55 -10.68 -9.65
C GLY A 251 10.11 -10.11 -8.31
N VAL A 252 11.09 -9.76 -7.49
CA VAL A 252 10.87 -9.38 -6.09
C VAL A 252 10.17 -8.03 -5.93
N TYR A 253 10.39 -7.10 -6.84
CA TYR A 253 9.70 -5.81 -6.87
C TYR A 253 8.35 -5.86 -7.61
N GLY A 254 7.96 -6.99 -8.18
CA GLY A 254 6.71 -7.16 -8.90
C GLY A 254 5.54 -7.57 -8.02
N ARG A 255 5.71 -7.60 -6.70
CA ARG A 255 4.65 -7.95 -5.73
C ARG A 255 4.69 -6.99 -4.53
N HIS A 256 3.61 -6.92 -3.78
CA HIS A 256 3.61 -6.21 -2.51
C HIS A 256 4.34 -7.04 -1.46
N ASN A 257 5.53 -6.57 -1.05
CA ASN A 257 6.31 -7.19 0.01
C ASN A 257 5.76 -6.82 1.39
N ARG A 258 5.22 -5.58 1.53
CA ARG A 258 4.55 -5.13 2.75
C ARG A 258 3.49 -4.08 2.43
N GLU A 259 2.22 -4.40 2.64
CA GLU A 259 1.16 -3.39 2.69
C GLU A 259 1.11 -2.74 4.08
N TYR A 260 0.68 -1.47 4.14
CA TYR A 260 0.67 -0.66 5.35
C TYR A 260 -0.76 -0.42 5.84
N SER A 261 -0.94 -0.28 7.15
CA SER A 261 -2.11 0.37 7.73
C SER A 261 -1.91 1.89 7.78
N MET A 262 -3.00 2.65 7.86
CA MET A 262 -2.95 4.11 8.02
C MET A 262 -2.07 4.52 9.21
N HIS A 263 -2.22 3.85 10.34
CA HIS A 263 -1.46 4.11 11.55
C HIS A 263 0.06 3.91 11.34
N GLU A 264 0.47 2.80 10.72
CA GLU A 264 1.88 2.54 10.44
C GLU A 264 2.49 3.57 9.49
N LEU A 265 1.76 3.93 8.42
CA LEU A 265 2.25 4.90 7.44
C LEU A 265 2.40 6.30 8.06
N ILE A 266 1.45 6.75 8.88
CA ILE A 266 1.54 8.03 9.61
C ILE A 266 2.78 8.05 10.51
N HIS A 267 3.04 6.98 11.27
CA HIS A 267 4.20 6.90 12.14
C HIS A 267 5.51 6.94 11.35
N LEU A 268 5.60 6.17 10.27
CA LEU A 268 6.78 6.14 9.43
C LEU A 268 7.08 7.51 8.82
N LEU A 269 6.07 8.20 8.29
CA LEU A 269 6.23 9.53 7.71
C LEU A 269 6.65 10.57 8.76
N LYS A 270 6.05 10.55 9.95
CA LYS A 270 6.46 11.43 11.06
C LYS A 270 7.91 11.17 11.50
N PHE A 271 8.31 9.90 11.59
CA PHE A 271 9.69 9.51 11.89
C PHE A 271 10.67 10.08 10.86
N CYS A 272 10.30 10.08 9.59
CA CYS A 272 11.10 10.63 8.49
C CYS A 272 10.98 12.16 8.32
N GLY A 273 10.44 12.90 9.29
CA GLY A 273 10.44 14.37 9.33
C GLY A 273 9.27 15.04 8.61
N PHE A 274 8.24 14.29 8.27
CA PHE A 274 7.06 14.82 7.59
C PHE A 274 5.92 15.14 8.57
N THR A 275 5.21 16.23 8.29
CA THR A 275 3.97 16.61 8.99
C THR A 275 2.76 16.40 8.10
N GLU A 276 1.72 15.85 8.68
CA GLU A 276 0.46 15.56 8.01
C GLU A 276 -0.23 16.84 7.50
N GLU A 277 -0.65 16.83 6.23
CA GLU A 277 -1.51 17.84 5.62
C GLU A 277 -2.88 17.25 5.33
N ASN A 278 -2.94 16.08 4.68
CA ASN A 278 -4.18 15.35 4.41
C ASN A 278 -3.89 13.84 4.42
N PHE A 279 -4.76 13.08 5.09
CA PHE A 279 -4.65 11.63 5.17
C PHE A 279 -6.02 10.99 5.08
N PHE A 280 -6.23 10.09 4.10
CA PHE A 280 -7.51 9.42 3.93
C PHE A 280 -7.35 8.07 3.24
N THR A 281 -8.41 7.26 3.26
CA THR A 281 -8.55 6.08 2.43
C THR A 281 -9.64 6.28 1.38
N ALA A 282 -9.47 5.65 0.23
CA ALA A 282 -10.49 5.60 -0.81
C ALA A 282 -10.36 4.32 -1.65
N ASP A 283 -11.45 3.97 -2.34
CA ASP A 283 -11.43 2.90 -3.31
C ASP A 283 -10.90 3.39 -4.65
N ALA A 284 -10.04 2.59 -5.27
CA ALA A 284 -9.53 2.84 -6.63
C ALA A 284 -10.53 2.38 -7.70
N HIS A 285 -11.38 1.42 -7.36
CA HIS A 285 -12.50 0.95 -8.16
C HIS A 285 -13.69 0.62 -7.24
N ARG A 286 -14.88 0.58 -7.80
CA ARG A 286 -16.08 0.25 -7.03
C ARG A 286 -16.12 -1.24 -6.72
N GLU A 287 -16.21 -1.57 -5.45
CA GLU A 287 -16.36 -2.94 -4.96
C GLU A 287 -17.58 -3.02 -4.04
N ASP A 288 -18.47 -3.99 -4.29
CA ASP A 288 -19.64 -4.23 -3.46
C ASP A 288 -19.45 -5.46 -2.58
N HIS A 289 -19.22 -5.22 -1.32
CA HIS A 289 -19.07 -6.26 -0.30
C HIS A 289 -20.38 -6.69 0.36
N SER A 290 -21.50 -6.05 0.03
CA SER A 290 -22.81 -6.33 0.67
C SER A 290 -23.30 -7.76 0.46
N HIS A 291 -22.85 -8.41 -0.60
CA HIS A 291 -23.17 -9.81 -0.90
C HIS A 291 -22.36 -10.83 -0.09
N HIS A 292 -21.38 -10.38 0.69
CA HIS A 292 -20.60 -11.30 1.51
C HIS A 292 -21.46 -11.85 2.69
N PRO A 293 -21.53 -13.19 2.88
CA PRO A 293 -22.47 -13.79 3.87
C PRO A 293 -22.31 -13.31 5.32
N LYS A 294 -21.13 -12.80 5.66
CA LYS A 294 -20.82 -12.31 7.02
C LYS A 294 -20.77 -10.78 7.09
N PHE A 295 -21.13 -10.08 6.02
CA PHE A 295 -21.00 -8.63 5.95
C PHE A 295 -21.75 -7.94 7.11
N ASP A 296 -23.05 -8.19 7.24
CA ASP A 296 -23.87 -7.59 8.31
C ASP A 296 -23.37 -7.95 9.72
N ALA A 297 -22.78 -9.13 9.88
CA ALA A 297 -22.29 -9.60 11.17
C ALA A 297 -21.01 -8.88 11.62
N ILE A 298 -20.19 -8.39 10.68
CA ILE A 298 -18.95 -7.67 11.02
C ILE A 298 -19.16 -6.17 11.19
N LEU A 299 -20.19 -5.56 10.58
CA LEU A 299 -20.42 -4.13 10.62
C LEU A 299 -20.39 -3.54 12.05
N PRO A 300 -21.10 -4.14 13.05
CA PRO A 300 -21.04 -3.65 14.42
C PRO A 300 -19.66 -3.76 15.09
N LEU A 301 -18.75 -4.56 14.53
CA LEU A 301 -17.40 -4.75 15.05
C LEU A 301 -16.40 -3.75 14.48
N ILE A 302 -16.77 -3.09 13.38
CA ILE A 302 -15.90 -2.15 12.65
C ILE A 302 -16.53 -0.78 12.46
N ASP A 303 -17.65 -0.47 13.11
CA ASP A 303 -18.38 0.80 12.96
C ASP A 303 -17.55 2.02 13.40
N PHE A 304 -16.57 1.84 14.28
CA PHE A 304 -15.60 2.87 14.66
C PHE A 304 -14.53 3.15 13.58
N ARG A 305 -14.42 2.27 12.56
CA ARG A 305 -13.45 2.37 11.46
C ARG A 305 -14.04 3.08 10.23
N GLN A 306 -14.68 4.22 10.42
CA GLN A 306 -15.44 4.91 9.36
C GLN A 306 -14.56 5.47 8.23
N ASN A 307 -13.27 5.73 8.50
CA ASN A 307 -12.41 6.49 7.60
C ASN A 307 -11.16 5.73 7.13
N ASP A 308 -11.01 4.45 7.47
CA ASP A 308 -9.79 3.68 7.20
C ASP A 308 -10.01 2.34 6.50
N LEU A 309 -11.20 2.12 5.93
CA LEU A 309 -11.62 0.87 5.28
C LEU A 309 -11.46 0.86 3.76
N GLY A 310 -11.11 1.97 3.13
CA GLY A 310 -10.90 2.06 1.68
C GLY A 310 -9.72 1.23 1.21
N GLN A 311 -9.70 0.89 -0.08
CA GLN A 311 -8.71 0.01 -0.71
C GLN A 311 -7.29 0.55 -0.61
N TYR A 312 -7.11 1.88 -0.73
CA TYR A 312 -5.80 2.55 -0.74
C TYR A 312 -5.70 3.62 0.34
N LEU A 313 -4.49 3.82 0.83
CA LEU A 313 -4.08 4.96 1.65
C LEU A 313 -3.60 6.08 0.72
N PHE A 314 -4.02 7.30 1.03
CA PHE A 314 -3.57 8.53 0.39
C PHE A 314 -3.04 9.46 1.47
N ALA A 315 -1.78 9.83 1.37
CA ALA A 315 -1.11 10.74 2.28
C ALA A 315 -0.54 11.93 1.52
N SER A 316 -0.90 13.14 1.93
CA SER A 316 -0.23 14.38 1.57
C SER A 316 0.43 14.93 2.82
N VAL A 317 1.74 15.11 2.78
CA VAL A 317 2.55 15.54 3.92
C VAL A 317 3.58 16.58 3.50
N ARG A 318 4.09 17.37 4.46
CA ARG A 318 5.10 18.41 4.23
C ARG A 318 6.40 18.10 4.95
N ALA A 319 7.53 18.34 4.29
CA ALA A 319 8.88 18.23 4.88
C ALA A 319 9.13 19.43 5.81
N THR A 320 8.91 19.26 7.11
CA THR A 320 8.93 20.37 8.09
C THR A 320 9.96 20.23 9.19
N SER A 321 10.43 19.03 9.48
CA SER A 321 11.41 18.76 10.52
C SER A 321 12.45 17.76 10.02
N SER A 322 13.63 17.73 10.65
CA SER A 322 14.64 16.75 10.28
C SER A 322 14.17 15.32 10.57
N PRO A 323 14.47 14.36 9.69
CA PRO A 323 14.27 12.94 9.96
C PRO A 323 14.94 12.52 11.27
N GLN A 324 14.31 11.61 12.02
CA GLN A 324 14.90 11.03 13.20
C GLN A 324 16.01 10.02 12.82
N PRO A 325 17.07 9.91 13.62
CA PRO A 325 18.13 8.92 13.36
C PRO A 325 17.66 7.49 13.67
N GLY A 326 18.20 6.51 12.95
CA GLY A 326 17.93 5.09 13.17
C GLY A 326 16.61 4.63 12.56
N PHE A 327 15.93 3.72 13.25
CA PHE A 327 14.71 3.07 12.77
C PHE A 327 13.59 3.11 13.81
N PRO A 328 12.33 3.28 13.42
CA PRO A 328 11.21 3.24 14.34
C PRO A 328 11.01 1.82 14.90
N ALA A 329 11.12 1.65 16.21
CA ALA A 329 11.02 0.36 16.88
C ALA A 329 9.68 -0.37 16.67
N SER A 330 8.63 0.37 16.33
CA SER A 330 7.31 -0.16 15.99
C SER A 330 7.29 -0.98 14.69
N LEU A 331 8.17 -0.66 13.73
CA LEU A 331 8.21 -1.28 12.41
C LEU A 331 9.43 -2.18 12.22
N TYR A 332 10.47 -2.02 13.04
CA TYR A 332 11.74 -2.73 12.91
C TYR A 332 12.05 -3.56 14.14
N ARG A 333 12.70 -4.70 13.93
CA ARG A 333 13.15 -5.60 15.00
C ARG A 333 14.55 -6.17 14.68
N SER A 334 15.23 -6.67 15.70
CA SER A 334 16.54 -7.32 15.56
C SER A 334 17.69 -6.40 15.16
N TYR A 335 17.47 -5.08 15.21
CA TYR A 335 18.52 -4.08 15.15
C TYR A 335 19.15 -3.90 16.54
N LYS A 336 20.33 -3.27 16.62
CA LYS A 336 20.94 -2.95 17.92
C LYS A 336 20.08 -1.91 18.64
N PRO A 337 20.02 -1.94 20.01
CA PRO A 337 19.18 -1.03 20.76
C PRO A 337 19.40 0.47 20.48
N HIS A 338 20.63 0.88 20.13
CA HIS A 338 20.94 2.27 19.79
C HIS A 338 20.52 2.68 18.36
N GLU A 339 20.16 1.72 17.51
CA GLU A 339 19.65 1.95 16.15
C GLU A 339 18.13 2.05 16.14
N LEU A 340 17.45 1.59 17.21
CA LEU A 340 16.00 1.65 17.36
C LEU A 340 15.58 2.86 18.16
N ASN A 341 14.70 3.64 17.61
CA ASN A 341 14.07 4.77 18.29
C ASN A 341 12.68 4.35 18.81
N ASN A 342 12.43 4.55 20.09
CA ASN A 342 11.18 4.14 20.78
C ASN A 342 10.14 5.26 20.84
N ASP A 343 10.29 6.34 20.11
CA ASP A 343 9.35 7.46 20.11
C ASP A 343 8.03 7.06 19.44
N TRP A 344 7.05 6.80 20.31
CA TRP A 344 5.64 6.63 19.98
C TRP A 344 4.86 7.86 20.40
#